data_87e6abc6a459ff721308a5bc2f7f7e05
#
_entry.id   87e6abc6a459ff721308a5bc2f7f7e05
#
_cell.length_a   1.000
_cell.length_b   1.000
_cell.length_c   1.000
_cell.angle_alpha   90.00
_cell.angle_beta   90.00
_cell.angle_gamma   90.00
#
_symmetry.space_group_name_H-M   'P 1'
#
loop_
_entity.id
_entity.type
_entity.pdbx_description
1 polymer ?
#
loop_
_entity_poly.entity_id
_entity_poly.type
_entity_poly.pdbx_seq_one_letter_code
_entity_poly.pdbx_strand_id
1 'polypeptide(L)'
;YNFEDSIVISERLVKEDVLTSVHIAEHEIEARDTKLGEEEITRDIPNVAEEVLMDLDEMGIVRIGAEVSPGDYLVGKVTPKGETELTPEERLLRAIFGEKAREVRDTSLRVPHGERGKVIDVQILKRDEGADLPPGVNQKVRVYVAIQRKIQVGDKLSGRHGNKGVISKILPIEDMPYMEDGTPLDIMLSPLGVPSRMNLGQILETHLGWAANQGWSEYKGATKASKGAKPNTLVSTPVFDGADEDEIHEILRNVNPNRDGQQMIDEDGKTKLYDGRTGEAFDSKITVGYAYIL
;
A
#
# COMPACT_ATOMS: atom_id res chain seq x y z
N TYR A 1 24.10 -6.37 3.25
CA TYR A 1 22.72 -6.54 2.78
C TYR A 1 22.27 -5.45 1.78
N ASN A 2 22.93 -4.31 1.73
CA ASN A 2 22.66 -3.19 0.81
C ASN A 2 23.63 -3.12 -0.38
N PHE A 3 24.15 -4.25 -0.86
CA PHE A 3 25.03 -4.32 -2.03
C PHE A 3 24.25 -3.98 -3.32
N GLU A 4 24.87 -3.23 -4.22
CA GLU A 4 24.26 -2.72 -5.46
C GLU A 4 22.97 -1.93 -5.20
N ASP A 5 21.85 -2.36 -5.80
CA ASP A 5 20.52 -1.72 -5.72
C ASP A 5 19.65 -2.30 -4.61
N SER A 6 20.22 -3.06 -3.69
CA SER A 6 19.45 -3.57 -2.56
C SER A 6 19.30 -2.53 -1.46
N ILE A 7 18.12 -2.50 -0.86
CA ILE A 7 17.72 -1.54 0.16
C ILE A 7 17.48 -2.31 1.46
N VAL A 8 17.98 -1.76 2.56
CA VAL A 8 17.63 -2.24 3.90
C VAL A 8 16.76 -1.20 4.57
N ILE A 9 15.64 -1.64 5.13
CA ILE A 9 14.69 -0.75 5.79
C ILE A 9 14.50 -1.11 7.27
N SER A 10 14.09 -0.13 8.04
CA SER A 10 13.69 -0.31 9.44
C SER A 10 12.29 -0.91 9.55
N GLU A 11 12.09 -1.81 10.51
CA GLU A 11 10.77 -2.34 10.88
C GLU A 11 9.78 -1.23 11.27
N ARG A 12 10.27 -0.05 11.69
CA ARG A 12 9.44 1.12 11.99
C ARG A 12 8.53 1.50 10.82
N LEU A 13 9.07 1.48 9.59
CA LEU A 13 8.30 1.82 8.38
C LEU A 13 7.13 0.84 8.13
N VAL A 14 7.31 -0.42 8.52
CA VAL A 14 6.26 -1.45 8.41
C VAL A 14 5.22 -1.31 9.52
N LYS A 15 5.66 -1.04 10.76
CA LYS A 15 4.79 -0.90 11.93
C LYS A 15 3.91 0.34 11.86
N GLU A 16 4.48 1.46 11.40
CA GLU A 16 3.80 2.76 11.28
C GLU A 16 3.05 2.94 9.95
N ASP A 17 2.99 1.90 9.12
CA ASP A 17 2.32 1.92 7.80
C ASP A 17 2.79 3.04 6.85
N VAL A 18 4.05 3.49 6.97
CA VAL A 18 4.60 4.63 6.19
C VAL A 18 4.61 4.34 4.69
N LEU A 19 4.98 3.10 4.30
CA LEU A 19 5.05 2.66 2.91
C LEU A 19 3.96 1.62 2.59
N THR A 20 2.88 1.63 3.32
CA THR A 20 1.74 0.73 3.09
C THR A 20 0.89 1.27 1.95
N SER A 21 0.58 0.41 0.98
CA SER A 21 -0.28 0.74 -0.14
C SER A 21 -1.70 0.23 0.05
N VAL A 22 -2.69 0.95 -0.48
CA VAL A 22 -4.08 0.53 -0.51
C VAL A 22 -4.46 0.27 -1.97
N HIS A 23 -4.87 -0.96 -2.24
CA HIS A 23 -5.36 -1.37 -3.55
C HIS A 23 -6.87 -1.56 -3.46
N ILE A 24 -7.61 -1.07 -4.46
CA ILE A 24 -9.04 -1.30 -4.57
C ILE A 24 -9.26 -2.37 -5.62
N ALA A 25 -9.68 -3.56 -5.20
CA ALA A 25 -10.08 -4.64 -6.08
C ALA A 25 -11.57 -4.52 -6.40
N GLU A 26 -11.91 -4.63 -7.68
CA GLU A 26 -13.29 -4.67 -8.15
C GLU A 26 -13.66 -6.13 -8.45
N HIS A 27 -14.72 -6.59 -7.81
CA HIS A 27 -15.31 -7.90 -8.05
C HIS A 27 -16.71 -7.73 -8.59
N GLU A 28 -16.99 -8.33 -9.74
CA GLU A 28 -18.30 -8.21 -10.35
C GLU A 28 -18.95 -9.57 -10.61
N ILE A 29 -20.26 -9.60 -10.49
CA ILE A 29 -21.10 -10.75 -10.82
C ILE A 29 -22.35 -10.29 -11.55
N GLU A 30 -22.80 -11.12 -12.48
CA GLU A 30 -24.00 -10.88 -13.25
C GLU A 30 -24.99 -12.02 -13.03
N ALA A 31 -26.26 -11.66 -12.86
CA ALA A 31 -27.37 -12.61 -12.91
C ALA A 31 -27.99 -12.56 -14.31
N ARG A 32 -28.02 -13.70 -14.98
CA ARG A 32 -28.43 -13.85 -16.38
C ARG A 32 -29.64 -14.75 -16.51
N ASP A 33 -30.39 -14.55 -17.60
CA ASP A 33 -31.40 -15.51 -18.03
C ASP A 33 -30.70 -16.74 -18.63
N THR A 34 -31.03 -17.91 -18.10
CA THR A 34 -30.58 -19.17 -18.65
C THR A 34 -31.73 -19.95 -19.28
N LYS A 35 -31.41 -20.94 -20.11
CA LYS A 35 -32.44 -21.84 -20.71
C LYS A 35 -33.26 -22.62 -19.67
N LEU A 36 -32.72 -22.75 -18.44
CA LEU A 36 -33.32 -23.50 -17.34
C LEU A 36 -34.06 -22.62 -16.34
N GLY A 37 -34.01 -21.31 -16.53
CA GLY A 37 -34.61 -20.30 -15.66
C GLY A 37 -33.64 -19.14 -15.42
N GLU A 38 -34.11 -18.15 -14.69
CA GLU A 38 -33.29 -16.98 -14.33
C GLU A 38 -32.35 -17.31 -13.18
N GLU A 39 -31.10 -16.77 -13.23
CA GLU A 39 -30.21 -16.76 -12.10
C GLU A 39 -30.69 -15.74 -11.07
N GLU A 40 -30.60 -16.07 -9.81
CA GLU A 40 -31.08 -15.21 -8.71
C GLU A 40 -29.94 -14.84 -7.78
N ILE A 41 -29.88 -13.55 -7.44
CA ILE A 41 -28.98 -13.06 -6.37
C ILE A 41 -29.79 -13.14 -5.07
N THR A 42 -29.33 -13.98 -4.14
CA THR A 42 -30.04 -14.29 -2.90
C THR A 42 -29.11 -14.72 -1.79
N ARG A 43 -29.52 -14.50 -0.54
CA ARG A 43 -28.85 -15.03 0.64
C ARG A 43 -29.14 -16.52 0.87
N ASP A 44 -30.23 -17.03 0.31
CA ASP A 44 -30.67 -18.41 0.49
C ASP A 44 -29.90 -19.36 -0.41
N ILE A 45 -28.68 -19.73 0.02
CA ILE A 45 -27.76 -20.61 -0.71
C ILE A 45 -27.82 -22.01 -0.12
N PRO A 46 -28.06 -23.07 -0.94
CA PRO A 46 -28.16 -24.43 -0.44
C PRO A 46 -26.84 -24.93 0.14
N ASN A 47 -26.92 -25.70 1.23
CA ASN A 47 -25.79 -26.36 1.90
C ASN A 47 -24.72 -25.42 2.47
N VAL A 48 -25.07 -24.18 2.82
CA VAL A 48 -24.19 -23.21 3.46
C VAL A 48 -24.73 -22.85 4.84
N ALA A 49 -23.85 -22.85 5.84
CA ALA A 49 -24.22 -22.47 7.20
C ALA A 49 -24.47 -20.95 7.30
N GLU A 50 -25.45 -20.54 8.11
CA GLU A 50 -25.76 -19.11 8.29
C GLU A 50 -24.59 -18.27 8.81
N GLU A 51 -23.70 -18.87 9.59
CA GLU A 51 -22.49 -18.22 10.11
C GLU A 51 -21.58 -17.70 9.00
N VAL A 52 -21.50 -18.43 7.87
CA VAL A 52 -20.70 -18.04 6.69
C VAL A 52 -21.34 -16.90 5.92
N LEU A 53 -22.65 -16.71 6.08
CA LEU A 53 -23.43 -15.70 5.39
C LEU A 53 -23.76 -14.47 6.26
N MET A 54 -23.14 -14.35 7.43
CA MET A 54 -23.46 -13.29 8.40
C MET A 54 -23.18 -11.87 7.88
N ASP A 55 -22.21 -11.72 6.97
CA ASP A 55 -21.87 -10.44 6.38
C ASP A 55 -22.68 -10.09 5.12
N LEU A 56 -23.56 -10.99 4.68
CA LEU A 56 -24.52 -10.70 3.61
C LEU A 56 -25.80 -10.08 4.17
N ASP A 57 -26.32 -9.12 3.43
CA ASP A 57 -27.65 -8.53 3.71
C ASP A 57 -28.80 -9.48 3.30
N GLU A 58 -30.05 -9.02 3.43
CA GLU A 58 -31.25 -9.79 3.05
C GLU A 58 -31.30 -10.09 1.54
N MET A 59 -30.63 -9.27 0.73
CA MET A 59 -30.54 -9.45 -0.72
C MET A 59 -29.40 -10.39 -1.14
N GLY A 60 -28.62 -10.89 -0.19
CA GLY A 60 -27.47 -11.77 -0.47
C GLY A 60 -26.22 -11.01 -0.90
N ILE A 61 -26.09 -9.73 -0.60
CA ILE A 61 -24.96 -8.89 -0.97
C ILE A 61 -24.20 -8.51 0.30
N VAL A 62 -22.85 -8.52 0.22
CA VAL A 62 -22.00 -8.16 1.36
C VAL A 62 -22.22 -6.71 1.79
N ARG A 63 -22.29 -6.47 3.08
CA ARG A 63 -22.46 -5.13 3.65
C ARG A 63 -21.19 -4.29 3.53
N ILE A 64 -21.34 -3.00 3.29
CA ILE A 64 -20.24 -2.04 3.31
C ILE A 64 -19.62 -2.01 4.72
N GLY A 65 -18.30 -2.05 4.79
CA GLY A 65 -17.53 -2.09 6.03
C GLY A 65 -17.23 -3.49 6.56
N ALA A 66 -17.72 -4.56 5.91
CA ALA A 66 -17.36 -5.93 6.26
C ALA A 66 -15.89 -6.22 5.98
N GLU A 67 -15.22 -6.93 6.88
CA GLU A 67 -13.88 -7.47 6.66
C GLU A 67 -14.01 -8.85 6.01
N VAL A 68 -13.40 -9.00 4.85
CA VAL A 68 -13.51 -10.21 4.03
C VAL A 68 -12.15 -10.89 3.88
N SER A 69 -12.18 -12.22 3.91
CA SER A 69 -11.03 -13.11 3.78
C SER A 69 -11.20 -14.06 2.60
N PRO A 70 -10.14 -14.72 2.13
CA PRO A 70 -10.23 -15.66 1.01
C PRO A 70 -11.31 -16.72 1.23
N GLY A 71 -12.21 -16.86 0.27
CA GLY A 71 -13.34 -17.81 0.31
C GLY A 71 -14.64 -17.26 0.88
N ASP A 72 -14.64 -16.09 1.53
CA ASP A 72 -15.86 -15.45 2.04
C ASP A 72 -16.77 -15.03 0.88
N TYR A 73 -18.08 -15.03 1.14
CA TYR A 73 -19.07 -14.64 0.16
C TYR A 73 -19.16 -13.12 0.03
N LEU A 74 -19.04 -12.64 -1.22
CA LEU A 74 -19.29 -11.24 -1.57
C LEU A 74 -20.71 -11.04 -2.07
N VAL A 75 -21.18 -11.94 -2.92
CA VAL A 75 -22.53 -11.92 -3.47
C VAL A 75 -23.03 -13.35 -3.58
N GLY A 76 -24.14 -13.65 -2.93
CA GLY A 76 -24.82 -14.93 -3.05
C GLY A 76 -25.59 -15.02 -4.37
N LYS A 77 -25.30 -16.02 -5.18
CA LYS A 77 -26.03 -16.29 -6.43
C LYS A 77 -26.30 -17.77 -6.58
N VAL A 78 -27.49 -18.09 -7.04
CA VAL A 78 -27.91 -19.45 -7.36
C VAL A 78 -28.32 -19.54 -8.81
N THR A 79 -27.95 -20.66 -9.44
CA THR A 79 -28.29 -20.94 -10.84
C THR A 79 -29.15 -22.20 -10.90
N PRO A 80 -30.29 -22.22 -11.65
CA PRO A 80 -31.10 -23.40 -11.81
C PRO A 80 -30.34 -24.59 -12.40
N LYS A 81 -30.52 -25.80 -11.85
CA LYS A 81 -29.96 -27.05 -12.37
C LYS A 81 -30.92 -27.72 -13.35
N GLY A 82 -30.37 -28.34 -14.38
CA GLY A 82 -31.13 -29.24 -15.26
C GLY A 82 -31.32 -30.61 -14.60
N GLU A 83 -32.41 -31.32 -14.97
CA GLU A 83 -32.74 -32.65 -14.46
C GLU A 83 -31.62 -33.69 -14.64
N THR A 84 -30.73 -33.52 -15.63
CA THR A 84 -29.61 -34.39 -15.91
C THR A 84 -28.38 -34.22 -15.01
N GLU A 85 -28.33 -33.09 -14.26
CA GLU A 85 -27.19 -32.75 -13.38
C GLU A 85 -27.43 -33.16 -11.91
N LEU A 86 -28.58 -33.78 -11.59
CA LEU A 86 -28.86 -34.28 -10.25
C LEU A 86 -28.00 -35.49 -9.90
N THR A 87 -27.33 -35.44 -8.73
CA THR A 87 -26.64 -36.62 -8.22
C THR A 87 -27.63 -37.76 -7.87
N PRO A 88 -27.18 -39.03 -7.80
CA PRO A 88 -28.05 -40.14 -7.39
C PRO A 88 -28.70 -39.90 -6.01
N GLU A 89 -27.96 -39.28 -5.07
CA GLU A 89 -28.45 -38.93 -3.73
C GLU A 89 -29.52 -37.85 -3.78
N GLU A 90 -29.35 -36.81 -4.59
CA GLU A 90 -30.37 -35.77 -4.78
C GLU A 90 -31.65 -36.29 -5.41
N ARG A 91 -31.53 -37.24 -6.39
CA ARG A 91 -32.72 -37.92 -6.95
C ARG A 91 -33.47 -38.77 -5.92
N LEU A 92 -32.72 -39.42 -5.01
CA LEU A 92 -33.29 -40.23 -3.95
C LEU A 92 -34.00 -39.33 -2.91
N LEU A 93 -33.40 -38.22 -2.52
CA LEU A 93 -33.98 -37.22 -1.61
C LEU A 93 -35.27 -36.61 -2.19
N ARG A 94 -35.28 -36.32 -3.49
CA ARG A 94 -36.44 -35.84 -4.21
C ARG A 94 -37.59 -36.86 -4.20
N ALA A 95 -37.28 -38.14 -4.38
CA ALA A 95 -38.27 -39.22 -4.34
C ALA A 95 -38.85 -39.44 -2.95
N ILE A 96 -38.07 -39.19 -1.87
CA ILE A 96 -38.50 -39.43 -0.49
C ILE A 96 -39.20 -38.22 0.13
N PHE A 97 -38.70 -37.01 -0.11
CA PHE A 97 -39.14 -35.78 0.57
C PHE A 97 -39.98 -34.85 -0.30
N GLY A 98 -40.26 -35.20 -1.55
CA GLY A 98 -41.00 -34.36 -2.49
C GLY A 98 -40.19 -33.14 -2.98
N GLU A 99 -40.89 -32.17 -3.62
CA GLU A 99 -40.28 -31.02 -4.33
C GLU A 99 -39.46 -30.00 -3.49
N LYS A 100 -39.12 -30.33 -2.25
CA LYS A 100 -38.36 -29.39 -1.35
C LYS A 100 -36.87 -29.35 -1.52
N ALA A 101 -36.28 -30.22 -2.37
CA ALA A 101 -34.89 -30.07 -2.75
C ALA A 101 -34.80 -28.99 -3.85
N ARG A 102 -34.33 -27.78 -3.51
CA ARG A 102 -34.14 -26.70 -4.50
C ARG A 102 -33.19 -27.17 -5.61
N GLU A 103 -33.68 -27.11 -6.84
CA GLU A 103 -32.93 -27.46 -8.07
C GLU A 103 -31.96 -26.34 -8.46
N VAL A 104 -31.17 -25.83 -7.52
CA VAL A 104 -30.25 -24.74 -7.76
C VAL A 104 -28.82 -25.10 -7.34
N ARG A 105 -27.84 -24.55 -8.05
CA ARG A 105 -26.42 -24.66 -7.75
C ARG A 105 -25.89 -23.33 -7.24
N ASP A 106 -25.03 -23.36 -6.23
CA ASP A 106 -24.27 -22.21 -5.76
C ASP A 106 -23.29 -21.75 -6.84
N THR A 107 -23.48 -20.53 -7.34
CA THR A 107 -22.61 -19.83 -8.28
C THR A 107 -22.23 -18.46 -7.74
N SER A 108 -22.17 -18.35 -6.43
CA SER A 108 -21.89 -17.10 -5.71
C SER A 108 -20.47 -16.58 -6.01
N LEU A 109 -20.34 -15.28 -5.92
CA LEU A 109 -19.06 -14.59 -5.97
C LEU A 109 -18.39 -14.67 -4.60
N ARG A 110 -17.18 -15.19 -4.58
CA ARG A 110 -16.37 -15.28 -3.36
C ARG A 110 -15.07 -14.53 -3.53
N VAL A 111 -14.49 -14.12 -2.39
CA VAL A 111 -13.16 -13.50 -2.36
C VAL A 111 -12.12 -14.48 -2.90
N PRO A 112 -11.31 -14.09 -3.89
CA PRO A 112 -10.23 -14.92 -4.43
C PRO A 112 -9.16 -15.26 -3.39
N HIS A 113 -8.39 -16.32 -3.65
CA HIS A 113 -7.25 -16.65 -2.81
C HIS A 113 -6.18 -15.55 -2.84
N GLY A 114 -5.64 -15.21 -1.66
CA GLY A 114 -4.61 -14.20 -1.51
C GLY A 114 -5.13 -12.77 -1.32
N GLU A 115 -6.44 -12.55 -1.40
CA GLU A 115 -7.06 -11.26 -1.17
C GLU A 115 -7.72 -11.21 0.20
N ARG A 116 -7.41 -10.18 0.97
CA ARG A 116 -8.03 -9.88 2.26
C ARG A 116 -8.19 -8.39 2.37
N GLY A 117 -9.39 -7.94 2.74
CA GLY A 117 -9.61 -6.51 2.79
C GLY A 117 -10.93 -6.13 3.44
N LYS A 118 -11.31 -4.88 3.22
CA LYS A 118 -12.56 -4.31 3.72
C LYS A 118 -13.42 -3.83 2.56
N VAL A 119 -14.68 -4.18 2.58
CA VAL A 119 -15.65 -3.70 1.58
C VAL A 119 -15.89 -2.21 1.78
N ILE A 120 -15.62 -1.42 0.75
CA ILE A 120 -15.74 0.05 0.80
C ILE A 120 -16.94 0.58 0.05
N ASP A 121 -17.37 -0.12 -1.01
CA ASP A 121 -18.53 0.27 -1.82
C ASP A 121 -19.16 -0.94 -2.49
N VAL A 122 -20.46 -0.83 -2.77
CA VAL A 122 -21.24 -1.83 -3.49
C VAL A 122 -22.18 -1.11 -4.46
N GLN A 123 -22.11 -1.47 -5.73
CA GLN A 123 -22.99 -0.94 -6.77
C GLN A 123 -23.89 -2.04 -7.31
N ILE A 124 -25.18 -1.79 -7.27
CA ILE A 124 -26.20 -2.70 -7.78
C ILE A 124 -26.84 -2.05 -9.01
N LEU A 125 -26.76 -2.71 -10.15
CA LEU A 125 -27.30 -2.27 -11.41
C LEU A 125 -28.41 -3.26 -11.81
N LYS A 126 -29.64 -2.79 -11.97
CA LYS A 126 -30.78 -3.61 -12.36
C LYS A 126 -31.36 -3.08 -13.67
N ARG A 127 -31.73 -4.00 -14.55
CA ARG A 127 -32.40 -3.67 -15.82
C ARG A 127 -33.71 -2.94 -15.60
N ASP A 128 -34.50 -3.37 -14.63
CA ASP A 128 -35.80 -2.79 -14.30
C ASP A 128 -35.70 -1.33 -13.82
N GLU A 129 -34.54 -0.95 -13.29
CA GLU A 129 -34.25 0.43 -12.84
C GLU A 129 -33.64 1.29 -13.96
N GLY A 130 -33.60 0.78 -15.22
CA GLY A 130 -33.10 1.52 -16.40
C GLY A 130 -31.61 1.47 -16.60
N ALA A 131 -30.88 0.56 -15.95
CA ALA A 131 -29.46 0.37 -16.20
C ALA A 131 -29.22 -0.24 -17.59
N ASP A 132 -28.24 0.31 -18.31
CA ASP A 132 -27.79 -0.23 -19.59
C ASP A 132 -26.92 -1.48 -19.36
N LEU A 133 -27.55 -2.65 -19.40
CA LEU A 133 -26.91 -3.94 -19.18
C LEU A 133 -26.88 -4.75 -20.49
N PRO A 134 -25.86 -5.60 -20.69
CA PRO A 134 -25.77 -6.50 -21.84
C PRO A 134 -27.06 -7.34 -22.01
N PRO A 135 -27.38 -7.76 -23.24
CA PRO A 135 -28.55 -8.63 -23.48
C PRO A 135 -28.50 -9.89 -22.62
N GLY A 136 -29.65 -10.22 -21.98
CA GLY A 136 -29.77 -11.40 -21.12
C GLY A 136 -29.22 -11.25 -19.70
N VAL A 137 -28.71 -10.08 -19.31
CA VAL A 137 -28.30 -9.77 -17.94
C VAL A 137 -29.40 -8.97 -17.25
N ASN A 138 -29.95 -9.47 -16.15
CA ASN A 138 -31.04 -8.82 -15.40
C ASN A 138 -30.49 -7.94 -14.29
N GLN A 139 -29.42 -8.39 -13.62
CA GLN A 139 -28.79 -7.69 -12.53
C GLN A 139 -27.28 -7.85 -12.58
N LYS A 140 -26.55 -6.80 -12.26
CA LYS A 140 -25.10 -6.79 -12.10
C LYS A 140 -24.75 -6.15 -10.77
N VAL A 141 -23.91 -6.82 -10.01
CA VAL A 141 -23.39 -6.32 -8.73
C VAL A 141 -21.88 -6.18 -8.82
N ARG A 142 -21.37 -5.02 -8.41
CA ARG A 142 -19.95 -4.72 -8.27
C ARG A 142 -19.63 -4.45 -6.82
N VAL A 143 -18.65 -5.15 -6.30
CA VAL A 143 -18.16 -5.00 -4.93
C VAL A 143 -16.72 -4.48 -4.98
N TYR A 144 -16.48 -3.39 -4.30
CA TYR A 144 -15.15 -2.79 -4.18
C TYR A 144 -14.54 -3.14 -2.83
N VAL A 145 -13.40 -3.82 -2.85
CA VAL A 145 -12.68 -4.25 -1.65
C VAL A 145 -11.36 -3.51 -1.56
N ALA A 146 -11.16 -2.77 -0.48
CA ALA A 146 -9.88 -2.13 -0.18
C ALA A 146 -8.94 -3.14 0.47
N ILE A 147 -7.84 -3.44 -0.21
CA ILE A 147 -6.80 -4.37 0.24
C ILE A 147 -5.60 -3.55 0.67
N GLN A 148 -5.22 -3.66 1.94
CA GLN A 148 -4.04 -3.02 2.48
C GLN A 148 -2.84 -3.96 2.36
N ARG A 149 -1.78 -3.50 1.70
CA ARG A 149 -0.54 -4.25 1.50
C ARG A 149 0.61 -3.54 2.19
N LYS A 150 1.13 -4.15 3.24
CA LYS A 150 2.35 -3.70 3.92
C LYS A 150 3.56 -4.02 3.07
N ILE A 151 4.57 -3.16 3.18
CA ILE A 151 5.84 -3.37 2.51
C ILE A 151 6.54 -4.62 3.03
N GLN A 152 7.17 -5.37 2.14
CA GLN A 152 7.85 -6.61 2.47
C GLN A 152 9.16 -6.76 1.71
N VAL A 153 9.98 -7.73 2.10
CA VAL A 153 11.21 -8.10 1.40
C VAL A 153 10.86 -8.54 -0.02
N GLY A 154 11.60 -8.02 -1.01
CA GLY A 154 11.36 -8.23 -2.43
C GLY A 154 10.57 -7.11 -3.11
N ASP A 155 9.93 -6.21 -2.36
CA ASP A 155 9.25 -5.05 -2.94
C ASP A 155 10.25 -4.06 -3.51
N LYS A 156 9.85 -3.39 -4.59
CA LYS A 156 10.67 -2.42 -5.30
C LYS A 156 10.30 -1.02 -4.87
N LEU A 157 11.31 -0.25 -4.50
CA LEU A 157 11.20 1.16 -4.18
C LEU A 157 11.90 2.01 -5.25
N SER A 158 11.45 3.22 -5.45
CA SER A 158 12.07 4.18 -6.34
C SER A 158 11.94 5.62 -5.81
N GLY A 159 12.96 6.43 -6.10
CA GLY A 159 12.90 7.86 -5.87
C GLY A 159 12.53 8.64 -7.13
N ARG A 160 12.68 9.97 -7.07
CA ARG A 160 12.36 10.91 -8.17
C ARG A 160 13.51 11.14 -9.16
N HIS A 161 14.68 10.52 -8.95
CA HIS A 161 15.91 10.77 -9.71
C HIS A 161 16.35 9.54 -10.52
N GLY A 162 15.43 8.64 -10.88
CA GLY A 162 15.77 7.40 -11.57
C GLY A 162 16.47 6.36 -10.68
N ASN A 163 16.60 6.63 -9.40
CA ASN A 163 17.09 5.69 -8.41
C ASN A 163 16.00 4.69 -8.03
N LYS A 164 16.35 3.42 -8.09
CA LYS A 164 15.44 2.30 -7.79
C LYS A 164 16.21 1.20 -7.07
N GLY A 165 15.51 0.44 -6.27
CA GLY A 165 16.10 -0.68 -5.57
C GLY A 165 15.05 -1.65 -5.05
N VAL A 166 15.50 -2.79 -4.57
CA VAL A 166 14.64 -3.85 -4.03
C VAL A 166 14.98 -4.05 -2.56
N ILE A 167 13.96 -4.18 -1.72
CA ILE A 167 14.15 -4.43 -0.30
C ILE A 167 14.75 -5.82 -0.10
N SER A 168 15.96 -5.85 0.42
CA SER A 168 16.69 -7.09 0.72
C SER A 168 16.44 -7.58 2.14
N LYS A 169 16.25 -6.65 3.07
CA LYS A 169 16.06 -6.99 4.48
C LYS A 169 15.29 -5.90 5.23
N ILE A 170 14.50 -6.34 6.20
CA ILE A 170 13.86 -5.48 7.20
C ILE A 170 14.55 -5.77 8.53
N LEU A 171 15.10 -4.74 9.16
CA LEU A 171 15.80 -4.84 10.44
C LEU A 171 14.95 -4.27 11.58
N PRO A 172 15.05 -4.83 12.78
CA PRO A 172 14.53 -4.19 13.98
C PRO A 172 15.11 -2.77 14.15
N ILE A 173 14.35 -1.90 14.81
CA ILE A 173 14.77 -0.49 15.00
C ILE A 173 16.11 -0.41 15.72
N GLU A 174 16.34 -1.25 16.71
CA GLU A 174 17.56 -1.31 17.53
C GLU A 174 18.79 -1.76 16.76
N ASP A 175 18.61 -2.51 15.67
CA ASP A 175 19.72 -2.98 14.80
C ASP A 175 20.08 -1.97 13.70
N MET A 176 19.24 -0.94 13.50
CA MET A 176 19.51 0.10 12.52
C MET A 176 20.63 1.03 13.00
N PRO A 177 21.47 1.55 12.10
CA PRO A 177 22.41 2.60 12.43
C PRO A 177 21.67 3.82 13.02
N TYR A 178 22.33 4.49 13.95
CA TYR A 178 21.76 5.67 14.61
C TYR A 178 22.75 6.81 14.68
N MET A 179 22.22 8.03 14.81
CA MET A 179 22.97 9.26 14.93
C MET A 179 23.40 9.49 16.37
N GLU A 180 24.24 10.50 16.59
CA GLU A 180 24.79 10.83 17.91
C GLU A 180 23.73 11.19 18.97
N ASP A 181 22.57 11.70 18.52
CA ASP A 181 21.41 11.97 19.38
C ASP A 181 20.52 10.72 19.65
N GLY A 182 20.92 9.55 19.15
CA GLY A 182 20.17 8.31 19.29
C GLY A 182 19.07 8.11 18.23
N THR A 183 18.90 9.01 17.27
CA THR A 183 17.88 8.87 16.21
C THR A 183 18.27 7.76 15.24
N PRO A 184 17.47 6.67 15.11
CA PRO A 184 17.75 5.58 14.19
C PRO A 184 17.42 5.98 12.75
N LEU A 185 18.13 5.38 11.79
CA LEU A 185 17.83 5.53 10.36
C LEU A 185 16.67 4.62 9.95
N ASP A 186 15.90 5.06 8.97
CA ASP A 186 14.79 4.28 8.42
C ASP A 186 15.18 3.44 7.22
N ILE A 187 16.11 3.96 6.39
CA ILE A 187 16.52 3.34 5.13
C ILE A 187 18.04 3.43 5.00
N MET A 188 18.65 2.32 4.57
CA MET A 188 20.06 2.27 4.19
C MET A 188 20.17 1.97 2.70
N LEU A 189 20.87 2.83 1.98
CA LEU A 189 21.16 2.70 0.55
C LEU A 189 22.65 2.49 0.32
N SER A 190 22.99 1.80 -0.77
CA SER A 190 24.41 1.68 -1.19
C SER A 190 24.87 2.95 -1.90
N PRO A 191 26.02 3.52 -1.50
CA PRO A 191 26.56 4.67 -2.19
C PRO A 191 27.13 4.32 -3.58
N LEU A 192 27.44 3.05 -3.84
CA LEU A 192 28.04 2.58 -5.10
C LEU A 192 27.14 2.78 -6.32
N GLY A 193 25.83 2.83 -6.12
CA GLY A 193 24.85 3.06 -7.19
C GLY A 193 24.77 4.51 -7.68
N VAL A 194 25.37 5.47 -6.97
CA VAL A 194 25.27 6.90 -7.31
C VAL A 194 26.30 7.36 -8.32
N PRO A 195 27.63 7.14 -8.12
CA PRO A 195 28.66 7.68 -9.01
C PRO A 195 28.54 7.17 -10.45
N SER A 196 28.29 5.89 -10.62
CA SER A 196 28.19 5.25 -11.94
C SER A 196 26.97 5.71 -12.73
N ARG A 197 25.90 6.11 -12.08
CA ARG A 197 24.65 6.55 -12.70
C ARG A 197 24.51 8.06 -12.81
N MET A 198 25.39 8.82 -12.16
CA MET A 198 25.47 10.28 -12.23
C MET A 198 24.15 10.98 -11.87
N ASN A 199 23.27 10.35 -11.10
CA ASN A 199 22.02 10.94 -10.63
C ASN A 199 22.21 11.70 -9.31
N LEU A 200 23.03 12.75 -9.36
CA LEU A 200 23.44 13.56 -8.19
C LEU A 200 22.25 14.28 -7.52
N GLY A 201 21.15 14.49 -8.25
CA GLY A 201 19.95 15.13 -7.72
C GLY A 201 19.40 14.43 -6.47
N GLN A 202 19.57 13.11 -6.32
CA GLN A 202 19.14 12.39 -5.12
C GLN A 202 19.94 12.80 -3.88
N ILE A 203 21.22 13.13 -4.03
CA ILE A 203 22.07 13.60 -2.91
C ILE A 203 21.67 15.02 -2.52
N LEU A 204 21.51 15.91 -3.51
CA LEU A 204 21.05 17.28 -3.27
C LEU A 204 19.66 17.30 -2.62
N GLU A 205 18.75 16.41 -3.05
CA GLU A 205 17.45 16.24 -2.41
C GLU A 205 17.60 15.83 -0.94
N THR A 206 18.47 14.88 -0.64
CA THR A 206 18.69 14.38 0.71
C THR A 206 19.23 15.49 1.62
N HIS A 207 20.17 16.31 1.14
CA HIS A 207 20.72 17.46 1.85
C HIS A 207 19.66 18.53 2.12
N LEU A 208 18.93 18.94 1.07
CA LEU A 208 17.88 19.94 1.20
C LEU A 208 16.71 19.43 2.06
N GLY A 209 16.40 18.13 1.98
CA GLY A 209 15.41 17.49 2.82
C GLY A 209 15.75 17.55 4.31
N TRP A 210 17.04 17.34 4.66
CA TRP A 210 17.49 17.54 6.04
C TRP A 210 17.29 18.97 6.50
N ALA A 211 17.76 19.93 5.71
CA ALA A 211 17.63 21.34 6.02
C ALA A 211 16.15 21.76 6.16
N ALA A 212 15.29 21.27 5.27
CA ALA A 212 13.85 21.54 5.32
C ALA A 212 13.17 20.98 6.58
N ASN A 213 13.63 19.82 7.05
CA ASN A 213 13.12 19.22 8.29
C ASN A 213 13.55 20.00 9.54
N GLN A 214 14.84 20.37 9.63
CA GLN A 214 15.38 21.11 10.78
C GLN A 214 15.08 22.62 10.75
N GLY A 215 14.88 23.17 9.55
CA GLY A 215 14.86 24.62 9.31
C GLY A 215 16.28 25.21 9.32
N TRP A 216 16.40 26.44 8.86
CA TRP A 216 17.67 27.18 8.83
C TRP A 216 17.48 28.67 9.12
N SER A 217 18.55 29.29 9.61
CA SER A 217 18.60 30.72 9.89
C SER A 217 18.92 31.52 8.63
N GLU A 218 18.52 32.81 8.60
CA GLU A 218 18.88 33.74 7.53
C GLU A 218 20.40 33.90 7.45
N TYR A 219 20.98 33.80 6.26
CA TYR A 219 22.38 33.98 6.00
C TYR A 219 22.65 35.13 5.01
N LYS A 220 23.88 35.66 5.03
CA LYS A 220 24.26 36.77 4.16
C LYS A 220 24.34 36.31 2.71
N GLY A 221 23.55 36.92 1.86
CA GLY A 221 23.47 36.55 0.42
C GLY A 221 22.27 35.67 0.11
N ALA A 222 21.46 35.30 1.12
CA ALA A 222 20.23 34.54 0.89
C ALA A 222 19.31 35.22 -0.11
N THR A 223 18.80 34.45 -1.05
CA THR A 223 17.75 34.90 -1.96
C THR A 223 16.43 35.02 -1.23
N LYS A 224 15.41 35.60 -1.85
CA LYS A 224 14.08 35.67 -1.24
C LYS A 224 13.49 34.27 -0.96
N ALA A 225 13.88 33.30 -1.77
CA ALA A 225 13.44 31.91 -1.65
C ALA A 225 14.18 31.13 -0.53
N SER A 226 15.47 31.42 -0.29
CA SER A 226 16.31 30.76 0.72
C SER A 226 16.43 31.50 2.04
N LYS A 227 15.67 32.59 2.21
CA LYS A 227 15.65 33.42 3.40
C LYS A 227 15.03 32.68 4.59
N GLY A 228 15.84 32.13 5.48
CA GLY A 228 15.48 31.50 6.74
C GLY A 228 14.17 30.68 6.76
N ALA A 229 14.20 29.49 7.26
CA ALA A 229 13.03 28.62 7.29
C ALA A 229 12.79 28.01 8.68
N LYS A 230 11.53 27.81 9.02
CA LYS A 230 11.15 27.06 10.22
C LYS A 230 11.30 25.55 10.01
N PRO A 231 11.42 24.76 11.08
CA PRO A 231 11.36 23.30 10.98
C PRO A 231 10.12 22.82 10.21
N ASN A 232 10.28 21.76 9.44
CA ASN A 232 9.24 21.16 8.59
C ASN A 232 8.70 22.11 7.49
N THR A 233 9.57 22.93 6.92
CA THR A 233 9.21 23.79 5.79
C THR A 233 9.12 22.96 4.51
N LEU A 234 8.04 23.15 3.75
CA LEU A 234 7.91 22.57 2.41
C LEU A 234 8.73 23.38 1.42
N VAL A 235 9.59 22.70 0.67
CA VAL A 235 10.44 23.28 -0.36
C VAL A 235 9.98 22.80 -1.74
N SER A 236 9.92 23.75 -2.69
CA SER A 236 9.59 23.46 -4.09
C SER A 236 10.79 23.78 -4.98
N THR A 237 11.22 22.82 -5.77
CA THR A 237 12.32 22.94 -6.75
C THR A 237 11.81 22.51 -8.13
N PRO A 238 11.13 23.40 -8.89
CA PRO A 238 10.67 23.10 -10.25
C PRO A 238 11.82 22.75 -11.18
N VAL A 239 11.55 21.99 -12.24
CA VAL A 239 12.56 21.36 -13.12
C VAL A 239 13.60 22.35 -13.67
N PHE A 240 13.21 23.57 -14.04
CA PHE A 240 14.10 24.58 -14.58
C PHE A 240 14.33 25.78 -13.66
N ASP A 241 13.91 25.66 -12.40
CA ASP A 241 14.05 26.68 -11.36
C ASP A 241 14.36 25.98 -10.03
N GLY A 242 15.43 25.18 -10.04
CA GLY A 242 15.92 24.42 -8.90
C GLY A 242 16.80 25.27 -7.98
N ALA A 243 17.24 24.67 -6.88
CA ALA A 243 18.24 25.27 -6.00
C ALA A 243 19.64 25.01 -6.55
N ASP A 244 20.51 26.02 -6.51
CA ASP A 244 21.92 25.87 -6.84
C ASP A 244 22.67 25.10 -5.75
N GLU A 245 23.75 24.41 -6.14
CA GLU A 245 24.56 23.61 -5.22
C GLU A 245 25.16 24.49 -4.10
N ASP A 246 25.71 25.68 -4.48
CA ASP A 246 26.25 26.62 -3.51
C ASP A 246 25.21 27.13 -2.52
N GLU A 247 23.96 27.32 -2.97
CA GLU A 247 22.84 27.72 -2.10
C GLU A 247 22.49 26.61 -1.11
N ILE A 248 22.50 25.36 -1.53
CA ILE A 248 22.26 24.22 -0.64
C ILE A 248 23.34 24.10 0.41
N HIS A 249 24.61 24.27 0.04
CA HIS A 249 25.73 24.25 0.98
C HIS A 249 25.64 25.39 2.02
N GLU A 250 25.29 26.61 1.58
CA GLU A 250 25.08 27.72 2.51
C GLU A 250 23.90 27.48 3.45
N ILE A 251 22.83 26.86 2.96
CA ILE A 251 21.70 26.45 3.79
C ILE A 251 22.15 25.43 4.84
N LEU A 252 22.91 24.38 4.45
CA LEU A 252 23.40 23.37 5.38
C LEU A 252 24.31 23.94 6.48
N ARG A 253 25.17 24.95 6.16
CA ARG A 253 25.97 25.66 7.16
C ARG A 253 25.15 26.40 8.20
N ASN A 254 23.94 26.80 7.83
CA ASN A 254 23.03 27.62 8.66
C ASN A 254 21.81 26.84 9.16
N VAL A 255 21.84 25.50 9.05
CA VAL A 255 20.77 24.63 9.61
C VAL A 255 20.70 24.82 11.13
N ASN A 256 19.48 24.87 11.63
CA ASN A 256 19.26 24.98 13.06
C ASN A 256 19.79 23.74 13.80
N PRO A 257 20.41 23.93 14.96
CA PRO A 257 20.87 22.81 15.78
C PRO A 257 19.66 21.98 16.28
N ASN A 258 19.95 20.75 16.70
CA ASN A 258 18.96 19.92 17.36
C ASN A 258 18.51 20.50 18.72
N ARG A 259 17.61 19.81 19.42
CA ARG A 259 17.08 20.25 20.73
C ARG A 259 18.18 20.45 21.78
N ASP A 260 19.30 19.73 21.66
CA ASP A 260 20.45 19.80 22.58
C ASP A 260 21.48 20.85 22.16
N GLY A 261 21.21 21.61 21.11
CA GLY A 261 22.07 22.68 20.61
C GLY A 261 23.23 22.15 19.76
N GLN A 262 23.19 20.89 19.31
CA GLN A 262 24.24 20.28 18.48
C GLN A 262 23.88 20.38 17.01
N GLN A 263 24.87 20.67 16.17
CA GLN A 263 24.74 20.58 14.72
C GLN A 263 24.99 19.13 14.28
N MET A 264 23.93 18.43 13.88
CA MET A 264 23.96 17.01 13.61
C MET A 264 24.62 16.63 12.30
N ILE A 265 24.62 17.53 11.33
CA ILE A 265 25.17 17.32 9.98
C ILE A 265 26.17 18.44 9.69
N ASP A 266 27.28 18.11 9.05
CA ASP A 266 28.25 19.09 8.57
C ASP A 266 27.82 19.76 7.25
N GLU A 267 28.63 20.69 6.75
CA GLU A 267 28.37 21.43 5.51
C GLU A 267 28.32 20.53 4.27
N ASP A 268 28.92 19.34 4.35
CA ASP A 268 28.90 18.32 3.28
C ASP A 268 27.72 17.35 3.41
N GLY A 269 26.79 17.59 4.31
CA GLY A 269 25.63 16.73 4.53
C GLY A 269 25.96 15.39 5.18
N LYS A 270 27.06 15.29 5.91
CA LYS A 270 27.55 14.06 6.54
C LYS A 270 27.48 14.14 8.05
N THR A 271 27.23 12.99 8.67
CA THR A 271 27.22 12.83 10.12
C THR A 271 27.95 11.58 10.56
N LYS A 272 28.29 11.52 11.84
CA LYS A 272 28.81 10.33 12.48
C LYS A 272 27.67 9.40 12.84
N LEU A 273 27.76 8.16 12.41
CA LEU A 273 26.79 7.11 12.72
C LEU A 273 27.41 6.03 13.59
N TYR A 274 26.56 5.34 14.31
CA TYR A 274 26.90 4.20 15.15
C TYR A 274 26.13 2.97 14.68
N ASP A 275 26.79 1.79 14.71
CA ASP A 275 26.13 0.51 14.38
C ASP A 275 25.16 0.14 15.51
N GLY A 276 23.89 -0.09 15.17
CA GLY A 276 22.85 -0.43 16.15
C GLY A 276 23.12 -1.74 16.91
N ARG A 277 23.87 -2.67 16.32
CA ARG A 277 24.16 -3.98 16.92
C ARG A 277 25.36 -3.96 17.86
N THR A 278 26.40 -3.22 17.50
CA THR A 278 27.67 -3.19 18.26
C THR A 278 27.82 -1.94 19.11
N GLY A 279 27.13 -0.84 18.75
CA GLY A 279 27.31 0.48 19.35
C GLY A 279 28.61 1.18 18.95
N GLU A 280 29.40 0.59 18.04
CA GLU A 280 30.65 1.18 17.56
C GLU A 280 30.38 2.23 16.48
N ALA A 281 31.19 3.26 16.47
CA ALA A 281 31.11 4.29 15.44
C ALA A 281 31.63 3.76 14.11
N PHE A 282 31.01 4.19 13.00
CA PHE A 282 31.58 3.95 11.68
C PHE A 282 32.89 4.73 11.49
N ASP A 283 33.82 4.16 10.72
CA ASP A 283 35.15 4.76 10.49
C ASP A 283 35.11 6.11 9.79
N SER A 284 34.07 6.34 8.98
CA SER A 284 33.90 7.58 8.22
C SER A 284 32.52 8.18 8.46
N LYS A 285 32.40 9.50 8.33
CA LYS A 285 31.11 10.18 8.30
C LYS A 285 30.30 9.75 7.07
N ILE A 286 29.02 9.61 7.24
CA ILE A 286 28.06 9.09 6.24
C ILE A 286 27.03 10.16 5.91
N THR A 287 26.66 10.27 4.64
CA THR A 287 25.60 11.16 4.17
C THR A 287 24.26 10.69 4.72
N VAL A 288 23.57 11.59 5.42
CA VAL A 288 22.25 11.34 6.01
C VAL A 288 21.33 12.52 5.71
N GLY A 289 20.07 12.25 5.47
CA GLY A 289 19.06 13.27 5.27
C GLY A 289 17.70 12.67 4.97
N TYR A 290 16.81 13.46 4.42
CA TYR A 290 15.45 13.05 4.07
C TYR A 290 15.29 13.05 2.56
N ALA A 291 14.82 11.95 2.02
CA ALA A 291 14.53 11.80 0.60
C ALA A 291 13.10 11.26 0.39
N TYR A 292 12.54 11.56 -0.77
CA TYR A 292 11.24 11.02 -1.17
C TYR A 292 11.44 9.68 -1.87
N ILE A 293 10.87 8.62 -1.30
CA ILE A 293 10.93 7.25 -1.81
C ILE A 293 9.53 6.64 -1.76
N LEU A 294 9.14 5.99 -2.85
CA LEU A 294 7.89 5.24 -3.00
C LEU A 294 8.14 3.85 -3.56
#